data_ce85c073d553aa9193909bea2098efe8
#
_entry.id   ce85c073d553aa9193909bea2098efe8
#
_cell.length_a   1.000
_cell.length_b   1.000
_cell.length_c   1.000
_cell.angle_alpha   90.00
_cell.angle_beta   90.00
_cell.angle_gamma   90.00
#
_symmetry.space_group_name_H-M   'P 1'
#
loop_
_entity.id
_entity.type
_entity.pdbx_description
1 polymer ?
#
loop_
_entity_poly.entity_id
_entity_poly.type
_entity_poly.pdbx_seq_one_letter_code
_entity_poly.pdbx_strand_id
1 'polypeptide(L)' 'MDEAESILETSLQISGRPYAIKVFRRSNGRHYAETRFSDNDIIVSDGHSIEDTLRVHANCLPLAVGCRLKEQWSGE' A
#
# COMPACT_ATOMS: atom_id res chain seq x y z
N MET A 1 -17.40 -5.51 14.96
CA MET A 1 -17.03 -5.10 13.60
C MET A 1 -15.91 -4.10 13.67
N ASP A 2 -14.82 -4.39 13.00
CA ASP A 2 -13.67 -3.48 13.00
C ASP A 2 -13.97 -2.28 12.14
N GLU A 3 -13.86 -1.11 12.76
CA GLU A 3 -13.94 0.12 12.00
C GLU A 3 -12.54 0.66 11.83
N ALA A 4 -12.19 0.96 10.61
CA ALA A 4 -10.89 1.53 10.31
C ALA A 4 -11.08 2.97 9.90
N GLU A 5 -10.20 3.81 10.41
CA GLU A 5 -10.26 5.24 10.16
C GLU A 5 -9.06 5.64 9.32
N SER A 6 -9.32 6.34 8.22
CA SER A 6 -8.25 6.85 7.38
C SER A 6 -7.59 8.02 8.09
N ILE A 7 -6.31 7.89 8.41
CA ILE A 7 -5.62 8.90 9.21
C ILE A 7 -4.50 9.58 8.43
N LEU A 8 -4.13 9.05 7.26
CA LEU A 8 -3.06 9.64 6.49
C LEU A 8 -3.18 9.20 5.04
N GLU A 9 -2.93 10.13 4.13
CA GLU A 9 -2.79 9.82 2.71
C GLU A 9 -1.49 10.41 2.22
N THR A 10 -0.75 9.61 1.48
CA THR A 10 0.50 10.06 0.88
C THR A 10 0.69 9.31 -0.43
N SER A 11 1.84 9.49 -1.04
CA SER A 11 2.14 8.78 -2.26
C SER A 11 3.63 8.48 -2.32
N LEU A 12 3.98 7.48 -3.13
CA LEU A 12 5.36 7.10 -3.37
C LEU A 12 5.56 7.00 -4.87
N GLN A 13 6.61 7.62 -5.37
CA GLN A 13 6.90 7.55 -6.80
C GLN A 13 7.79 6.36 -7.08
N ILE A 14 7.35 5.52 -8.02
CA ILE A 14 8.09 4.33 -8.44
C ILE A 14 8.09 4.31 -9.94
N SER A 15 9.29 4.28 -10.53
CA SER A 15 9.44 4.24 -11.99
C SER A 15 8.69 5.40 -12.66
N GLY A 16 8.72 6.56 -12.05
CA GLY A 16 8.12 7.75 -12.61
C GLY A 16 6.62 7.88 -12.44
N ARG A 17 6.00 6.97 -11.68
CA ARG A 17 4.56 7.01 -11.44
C ARG A 17 4.27 7.15 -9.96
N PRO A 18 3.28 7.94 -9.60
CA PRO A 18 2.88 8.04 -8.20
C PRO A 18 1.92 6.91 -7.84
N TYR A 19 2.13 6.35 -6.66
CA TYR A 19 1.23 5.32 -6.13
C TYR A 19 0.71 5.82 -4.79
N ALA A 20 -0.59 5.90 -4.67
CA ALA A 20 -1.23 6.42 -3.46
C ALA A 20 -1.12 5.39 -2.34
N ILE A 21 -0.87 5.89 -1.14
CA ILE A 21 -0.81 5.07 0.06
C ILE A 21 -1.77 5.69 1.06
N LYS A 22 -2.73 4.91 1.51
CA LYS A 22 -3.64 5.33 2.58
C LYS A 22 -3.33 4.53 3.82
N VAL A 23 -3.20 5.23 4.95
CA VAL A 23 -2.94 4.58 6.22
C VAL A 23 -4.20 4.67 7.06
N PHE A 24 -4.59 3.53 7.63
CA PHE A 24 -5.78 3.40 8.44
C PHE A 24 -5.39 2.96 9.84
N ARG A 25 -6.20 3.36 10.81
CA ARG A 25 -6.06 2.90 12.18
C ARG A 25 -7.32 2.12 12.56
N ARG A 26 -7.11 0.92 13.04
CA ARG A 26 -8.21 0.09 13.51
C ARG A 26 -8.57 0.44 14.94
N SER A 27 -9.75 0.04 15.36
CA SER A 27 -10.23 0.33 16.72
C SER A 27 -9.34 -0.31 17.78
N ASN A 28 -8.63 -1.37 17.44
CA ASN A 28 -7.73 -2.03 18.39
C ASN A 28 -6.34 -1.40 18.46
N GLY A 29 -6.14 -0.27 17.76
CA GLY A 29 -4.87 0.44 17.80
C GLY A 29 -3.87 0.01 16.75
N ARG A 30 -4.16 -1.02 15.98
CA ARG A 30 -3.26 -1.44 14.92
C ARG A 30 -3.47 -0.57 13.69
N HIS A 31 -2.44 -0.51 12.87
CA HIS A 31 -2.44 0.31 11.66
C HIS A 31 -2.23 -0.58 10.45
N TYR A 32 -2.75 -0.13 9.33
CA TYR A 32 -2.41 -0.76 8.06
C TYR A 32 -2.38 0.28 6.95
N ALA A 33 -1.60 0.00 5.92
CA ALA A 33 -1.51 0.85 4.74
C ALA A 33 -2.04 0.08 3.54
N GLU A 34 -2.65 0.81 2.64
CA GLU A 34 -3.30 0.23 1.48
C GLU A 34 -2.90 0.98 0.22
N THR A 35 -2.59 0.24 -0.85
CA THR A 35 -2.42 0.80 -2.18
C THR A 35 -3.31 0.02 -3.13
N ARG A 36 -4.13 0.74 -3.87
CA ARG A 36 -5.06 0.12 -4.81
C ARG A 36 -4.52 0.34 -6.23
N PHE A 37 -4.29 -0.77 -6.92
CA PHE A 37 -3.86 -0.72 -8.33
C PHE A 37 -5.05 -0.77 -9.27
N SER A 38 -6.09 -1.47 -8.87
CA SER A 38 -7.34 -1.54 -9.61
C SER A 38 -8.43 -1.98 -8.64
N ASP A 39 -9.67 -2.10 -9.13
CA ASP A 39 -10.78 -2.47 -8.26
C ASP A 39 -10.56 -3.79 -7.55
N ASN A 40 -9.86 -4.72 -8.19
CA ASN A 40 -9.64 -6.04 -7.61
C ASN A 40 -8.18 -6.30 -7.24
N ASP A 41 -7.35 -5.26 -7.25
CA ASP A 41 -5.92 -5.44 -7.03
C ASP A 41 -5.43 -4.45 -6.00
N ILE A 42 -5.37 -4.90 -4.77
CA ILE A 42 -5.03 -4.06 -3.62
C ILE A 42 -3.97 -4.78 -2.82
N ILE A 43 -2.97 -4.04 -2.35
CA ILE A 43 -2.02 -4.59 -1.39
C ILE A 43 -2.18 -3.87 -0.06
N VAL A 44 -1.95 -4.60 1.02
CA VAL A 44 -2.12 -4.10 2.38
C VAL A 44 -0.92 -4.53 3.21
N SER A 45 -0.45 -3.61 4.03
CA SER A 45 0.67 -3.85 4.96
C SER A 45 0.24 -3.46 6.36
N ASP A 46 0.57 -4.29 7.35
CA ASP A 46 0.24 -4.04 8.75
C ASP A 46 1.43 -3.47 9.49
N GLY A 47 1.15 -2.74 10.55
CA GLY A 47 2.19 -2.20 11.41
C GLY A 47 1.64 -1.80 12.75
N HIS A 48 2.55 -1.45 13.66
CA HIS A 48 2.20 -1.04 15.03
C HIS A 48 2.02 0.46 15.15
N SER A 49 2.52 1.22 14.18
CA SER A 49 2.45 2.68 14.20
C SER A 49 2.36 3.14 12.76
N ILE A 50 2.08 4.44 12.59
CA ILE A 50 2.04 5.02 11.25
C ILE A 50 3.39 4.86 10.58
N GLU A 51 4.45 5.19 11.30
CA GLU A 51 5.80 5.16 10.76
C GLU A 51 6.21 3.75 10.37
N ASP A 52 5.91 2.78 11.24
CA ASP A 52 6.25 1.39 10.99
C ASP A 52 5.47 0.87 9.78
N THR A 53 4.20 1.19 9.71
CA THR A 53 3.33 0.74 8.63
C THR A 53 3.82 1.30 7.30
N LEU A 54 4.16 2.59 7.26
CA LEU A 54 4.65 3.21 6.04
C LEU A 54 5.97 2.62 5.59
N ARG A 55 6.86 2.32 6.54
CA ARG A 55 8.15 1.73 6.20
C ARG A 55 7.96 0.35 5.56
N VAL A 56 7.13 -0.48 6.15
CA VAL A 56 6.87 -1.82 5.62
C VAL A 56 6.23 -1.71 4.24
N HIS A 57 5.25 -0.85 4.12
CA HIS A 57 4.54 -0.70 2.85
C HIS A 57 5.47 -0.16 1.75
N ALA A 58 6.30 0.81 2.10
CA ALA A 58 7.24 1.40 1.14
C ALA A 58 8.28 0.38 0.68
N ASN A 59 8.63 -0.57 1.53
CA ASN A 59 9.56 -1.63 1.13
C ASN A 59 8.90 -2.67 0.24
N CYS A 60 7.62 -2.91 0.43
CA CYS A 60 6.89 -3.92 -0.36
C CYS A 60 6.41 -3.37 -1.69
N LEU A 61 6.10 -2.09 -1.74
CA LEU A 61 5.42 -1.52 -2.90
C LEU A 61 6.26 -1.62 -4.19
N PRO A 62 7.56 -1.33 -4.18
CA PRO A 62 8.33 -1.46 -5.42
C PRO A 62 8.34 -2.89 -5.96
N LEU A 63 8.36 -3.87 -5.08
CA LEU A 63 8.32 -5.27 -5.51
C LEU A 63 6.97 -5.59 -6.12
N ALA A 64 5.90 -5.11 -5.51
CA ALA A 64 4.56 -5.34 -6.03
C ALA A 64 4.37 -4.68 -7.39
N VAL A 65 4.87 -3.47 -7.54
CA VAL A 65 4.81 -2.77 -8.82
C VAL A 65 5.62 -3.50 -9.87
N GLY A 66 6.82 -3.95 -9.50
CA GLY A 66 7.68 -4.68 -10.42
C GLY A 66 7.04 -5.95 -10.93
N CYS A 67 6.33 -6.67 -10.07
CA CYS A 67 5.64 -7.89 -10.48
C CYS A 67 4.56 -7.56 -11.51
N ARG A 68 3.83 -6.49 -11.31
CA ARG A 68 2.75 -6.13 -12.22
C ARG A 68 3.28 -5.65 -13.56
N LEU A 69 4.37 -4.89 -13.55
CA LEU A 69 4.99 -4.48 -14.80
C LEU A 69 5.52 -5.68 -15.57
N LYS A 70 6.11 -6.63 -14.85
CA LYS A 70 6.63 -7.83 -15.47
C LYS A 70 5.53 -8.64 -16.12
N GLU A 71 4.38 -8.71 -15.49
CA GLU A 71 3.25 -9.42 -16.07
C GLU A 71 2.77 -8.77 -17.36
N GLN A 72 2.77 -7.45 -17.38
CA GLN A 72 2.39 -6.74 -18.60
C GLN A 72 3.36 -7.00 -19.73
N TRP A 73 4.64 -7.12 -19.43
CA TRP A 73 5.65 -7.35 -20.43
C TRP A 73 5.62 -8.78 -20.95
N SER A 74 5.28 -9.71 -20.09
CA SER A 74 5.32 -11.12 -20.49
C SER A 74 4.15 -11.50 -21.36
N GLY A 75 3.27 -10.56 -21.65
CA GLY A 75 2.12 -10.85 -22.51
C GLY A 75 2.43 -10.94 -23.98
N GLU A 76 3.64 -10.66 -24.37
CA GLU A 76 4.00 -10.66 -25.77
C GLU A 76 4.28 -12.03 -26.31
#